data_54ba373d5d9d8f1a52cad4b662eb13d9
#
_entry.id   54ba373d5d9d8f1a52cad4b662eb13d9
#
_cell.length_a   1.000
_cell.length_b   1.000
_cell.length_c   1.000
_cell.angle_alpha   90.00
_cell.angle_beta   90.00
_cell.angle_gamma   90.00
#
_symmetry.space_group_name_H-M   'P 1'
#
loop_
_entity.id
_entity.type
_entity.pdbx_description
1 polymer ?
#
loop_
_entity_poly.entity_id
_entity_poly.type
_entity_poly.pdbx_seq_one_letter_code
_entity_poly.pdbx_strand_id
1 'polypeptide(L)'
;MKSNQHEKKITALYCRLSQEDELKGDSNSIQNQRAILEKYAKDNGFENIEVFVDDGYSGVSFNRPDFQHLLEMMEQGKVAVLITKDLSRLGRNYIEVGQYTEMMFPRWDVRYIAINDNYDSLYSEGNELAPFKNLFNEWYARDTSKKIRAVVKAKAERGERVGTVVPYGYRKDPDVKGHLLVNEDTAPVVRLIFSLCAEGKGPKVIANMFI
;
A
#
# COMPACT_ATOMS: atom_id res chain seq x y z
N MET A 1 11.52 -37.92 1.68
CA MET A 1 10.47 -37.40 0.80
C MET A 1 9.48 -36.61 1.66
N LYS A 2 9.61 -35.29 1.72
CA LYS A 2 8.59 -34.42 2.36
C LYS A 2 7.50 -34.22 1.32
N SER A 3 6.31 -34.75 1.57
CA SER A 3 5.12 -34.46 0.77
C SER A 3 4.80 -32.98 0.93
N ASN A 4 5.06 -32.18 -0.12
CA ASN A 4 4.45 -30.86 -0.27
C ASN A 4 2.93 -31.07 -0.42
N GLN A 5 2.21 -31.11 0.70
CA GLN A 5 0.79 -30.81 0.68
C GLN A 5 0.70 -29.30 0.38
N HIS A 6 0.48 -28.94 -0.88
CA HIS A 6 -0.06 -27.64 -1.23
C HIS A 6 -1.42 -27.55 -0.52
N GLU A 7 -1.48 -26.90 0.64
CA GLU A 7 -2.75 -26.53 1.24
C GLU A 7 -3.56 -25.78 0.18
N LYS A 8 -4.72 -26.33 -0.17
CA LYS A 8 -5.60 -25.75 -1.20
C LYS A 8 -6.04 -24.39 -0.66
N LYS A 9 -5.67 -23.31 -1.35
CA LYS A 9 -6.09 -21.93 -0.99
C LYS A 9 -7.61 -21.88 -0.82
N ILE A 10 -8.11 -21.07 0.12
CA ILE A 10 -9.53 -20.95 0.42
C ILE A 10 -10.22 -19.92 -0.48
N THR A 11 -11.53 -20.08 -0.63
CA THR A 11 -12.47 -19.05 -1.09
C THR A 11 -13.14 -18.42 0.12
N ALA A 12 -12.78 -17.18 0.43
CA ALA A 12 -13.29 -16.45 1.57
C ALA A 12 -14.60 -15.73 1.21
N LEU A 13 -15.65 -15.97 1.99
CA LEU A 13 -16.92 -15.23 1.91
C LEU A 13 -16.98 -14.24 3.07
N TYR A 14 -16.96 -12.94 2.79
CA TYR A 14 -16.95 -11.94 3.83
C TYR A 14 -18.29 -11.22 3.96
N CYS A 15 -18.87 -11.30 5.16
CA CYS A 15 -20.11 -10.65 5.55
C CYS A 15 -19.85 -9.54 6.58
N ARG A 16 -20.50 -8.39 6.41
CA ARG A 16 -20.44 -7.29 7.39
C ARG A 16 -21.78 -6.62 7.57
N LEU A 17 -22.14 -6.37 8.82
CA LEU A 17 -23.31 -5.59 9.18
C LEU A 17 -22.89 -4.49 10.17
N SER A 18 -23.35 -3.26 9.97
CA SER A 18 -23.19 -2.17 10.91
C SER A 18 -24.52 -1.89 11.60
N GLN A 19 -24.51 -1.27 12.79
CA GLN A 19 -25.73 -0.86 13.50
C GLN A 19 -26.66 0.03 12.64
N GLU A 20 -26.09 0.83 11.74
CA GLU A 20 -26.86 1.64 10.78
C GLU A 20 -27.52 0.81 9.67
N ASP A 21 -26.93 -0.35 9.32
CA ASP A 21 -27.48 -1.25 8.29
C ASP A 21 -28.63 -2.09 8.84
N GLU A 22 -28.68 -2.38 10.15
CA GLU A 22 -29.77 -3.07 10.82
C GLU A 22 -31.12 -2.33 10.67
N LEU A 23 -31.06 -1.00 10.66
CA LEU A 23 -32.25 -0.15 10.49
C LEU A 23 -32.87 -0.20 9.09
N LYS A 24 -32.19 -0.80 8.10
CA LYS A 24 -32.61 -0.84 6.68
C LYS A 24 -33.35 -2.12 6.27
N GLY A 25 -33.59 -3.04 7.20
CA GLY A 25 -34.44 -4.22 7.02
C GLY A 25 -33.69 -5.53 6.68
N ASP A 26 -34.45 -6.63 6.65
CA ASP A 26 -33.98 -8.03 6.57
C ASP A 26 -33.06 -8.37 5.38
N SER A 27 -33.12 -7.60 4.30
CA SER A 27 -32.28 -7.86 3.11
C SER A 27 -30.79 -7.70 3.33
N ASN A 28 -30.39 -7.03 4.42
CA ASN A 28 -28.98 -6.77 4.78
C ASN A 28 -28.46 -7.63 5.93
N SER A 29 -29.30 -8.48 6.54
CA SER A 29 -28.87 -9.35 7.64
C SER A 29 -27.66 -10.21 7.25
N ILE A 30 -26.82 -10.56 8.23
CA ILE A 30 -25.66 -11.45 8.03
C ILE A 30 -26.10 -12.77 7.42
N GLN A 31 -27.23 -13.34 7.88
CA GLN A 31 -27.76 -14.60 7.35
C GLN A 31 -28.11 -14.51 5.87
N ASN A 32 -28.75 -13.41 5.44
CA ASN A 32 -29.08 -13.19 4.04
C ASN A 32 -27.82 -12.97 3.17
N GLN A 33 -26.87 -12.17 3.66
CA GLN A 33 -25.59 -12.01 2.97
C GLN A 33 -24.91 -13.36 2.77
N ARG A 34 -24.79 -14.14 3.84
CA ARG A 34 -24.19 -15.47 3.82
C ARG A 34 -24.87 -16.40 2.80
N ALA A 35 -26.19 -16.47 2.82
CA ALA A 35 -26.96 -17.31 1.87
C ALA A 35 -26.69 -16.91 0.40
N ILE A 36 -26.62 -15.60 0.11
CA ILE A 36 -26.31 -15.08 -1.23
C ILE A 36 -24.89 -15.49 -1.65
N LEU A 37 -23.90 -15.31 -0.76
CA LEU A 37 -22.50 -15.61 -1.05
C LEU A 37 -22.27 -17.12 -1.24
N GLU A 38 -22.82 -17.96 -0.35
CA GLU A 38 -22.73 -19.42 -0.44
C GLU A 38 -23.38 -19.95 -1.75
N LYS A 39 -24.56 -19.40 -2.11
CA LYS A 39 -25.21 -19.75 -3.37
C LYS A 39 -24.34 -19.36 -4.57
N TYR A 40 -23.86 -18.11 -4.61
CA TYR A 40 -23.00 -17.64 -5.69
C TYR A 40 -21.73 -18.48 -5.83
N ALA A 41 -21.07 -18.79 -4.71
CA ALA A 41 -19.86 -19.59 -4.71
C ALA A 41 -20.13 -21.00 -5.25
N LYS A 42 -21.24 -21.63 -4.85
CA LYS A 42 -21.66 -22.95 -5.33
C LYS A 42 -21.99 -22.92 -6.83
N ASP A 43 -22.79 -21.94 -7.27
CA ASP A 43 -23.25 -21.84 -8.67
C ASP A 43 -22.06 -21.57 -9.63
N ASN A 44 -20.98 -20.94 -9.14
CA ASN A 44 -19.77 -20.66 -9.92
C ASN A 44 -18.61 -21.64 -9.68
N GLY A 45 -18.86 -22.74 -8.95
CA GLY A 45 -17.88 -23.82 -8.77
C GLY A 45 -16.70 -23.49 -7.87
N PHE A 46 -16.83 -22.50 -6.99
CA PHE A 46 -15.79 -22.20 -5.99
C PHE A 46 -15.77 -23.30 -4.92
N GLU A 47 -14.57 -23.75 -4.60
CA GLU A 47 -14.33 -24.80 -3.60
C GLU A 47 -13.63 -24.22 -2.35
N ASN A 48 -13.53 -25.03 -1.30
CA ASN A 48 -12.81 -24.71 -0.06
C ASN A 48 -13.29 -23.40 0.57
N ILE A 49 -14.61 -23.31 0.79
CA ILE A 49 -15.30 -22.09 1.23
C ILE A 49 -15.13 -21.89 2.74
N GLU A 50 -14.72 -20.71 3.15
CA GLU A 50 -14.68 -20.26 4.54
C GLU A 50 -15.40 -18.92 4.71
N VAL A 51 -16.19 -18.78 5.78
CA VAL A 51 -17.04 -17.60 6.01
C VAL A 51 -16.47 -16.76 7.15
N PHE A 52 -16.30 -15.47 6.88
CA PHE A 52 -15.81 -14.45 7.83
C PHE A 52 -16.92 -13.45 8.10
N VAL A 53 -17.12 -13.06 9.36
CA VAL A 53 -18.28 -12.25 9.77
C VAL A 53 -17.88 -11.18 10.77
N ASP A 54 -18.01 -9.91 10.39
CA ASP A 54 -17.90 -8.77 11.30
C ASP A 54 -19.27 -8.13 11.52
N ASP A 55 -19.96 -8.54 12.60
CA ASP A 55 -21.26 -8.01 13.01
C ASP A 55 -21.11 -6.83 13.97
N GLY A 56 -21.89 -5.76 13.75
CA GLY A 56 -21.83 -4.53 14.55
C GLY A 56 -20.69 -3.56 14.17
N TYR A 57 -19.86 -3.89 13.19
CA TYR A 57 -18.70 -3.06 12.81
C TYR A 57 -19.01 -2.08 11.66
N SER A 58 -18.58 -0.81 11.84
CA SER A 58 -18.74 0.23 10.83
C SER A 58 -17.93 -0.04 9.56
N GLY A 59 -18.49 0.32 8.38
CA GLY A 59 -17.77 0.29 7.12
C GLY A 59 -16.72 1.40 6.94
N VAL A 60 -16.64 2.35 7.88
CA VAL A 60 -15.68 3.47 7.84
C VAL A 60 -14.31 3.03 8.36
N SER A 61 -14.25 2.06 9.27
CA SER A 61 -13.00 1.54 9.84
C SER A 61 -12.71 0.13 9.33
N PHE A 62 -11.45 -0.17 9.04
CA PHE A 62 -10.98 -1.52 8.70
C PHE A 62 -10.45 -2.29 9.93
N ASN A 63 -10.53 -1.71 11.13
CA ASN A 63 -10.17 -2.40 12.37
C ASN A 63 -11.33 -3.32 12.82
N ARG A 64 -11.48 -4.44 12.11
CA ARG A 64 -12.51 -5.47 12.27
C ARG A 64 -11.82 -6.82 12.45
N PRO A 65 -12.14 -7.60 13.50
CA PRO A 65 -11.38 -8.80 13.85
C PRO A 65 -11.29 -9.84 12.73
N ASP A 66 -12.42 -10.23 12.15
CA ASP A 66 -12.44 -11.24 11.09
C ASP A 66 -11.82 -10.73 9.78
N PHE A 67 -12.00 -9.44 9.48
CA PHE A 67 -11.33 -8.84 8.32
C PHE A 67 -9.81 -8.77 8.51
N GLN A 68 -9.31 -8.42 9.70
CA GLN A 68 -7.88 -8.42 9.98
C GLN A 68 -7.28 -9.82 9.88
N HIS A 69 -7.97 -10.81 10.44
CA HIS A 69 -7.56 -12.22 10.31
C HIS A 69 -7.52 -12.66 8.83
N LEU A 70 -8.52 -12.27 8.06
CA LEU A 70 -8.59 -12.55 6.62
C LEU A 70 -7.42 -11.90 5.86
N LEU A 71 -7.04 -10.65 6.19
CA LEU A 71 -5.88 -9.98 5.60
C LEU A 71 -4.57 -10.72 5.90
N GLU A 72 -4.38 -11.18 7.14
CA GLU A 72 -3.21 -12.00 7.52
C GLU A 72 -3.15 -13.30 6.71
N MET A 73 -4.29 -13.96 6.51
CA MET A 73 -4.37 -15.18 5.69
C MET A 73 -4.05 -14.90 4.21
N MET A 74 -4.49 -13.75 3.67
CA MET A 74 -4.16 -13.32 2.32
C MET A 74 -2.66 -13.06 2.15
N GLU A 75 -2.04 -12.36 3.11
CA GLU A 75 -0.60 -12.09 3.11
C GLU A 75 0.22 -13.38 3.18
N GLN A 76 -0.28 -14.40 3.90
CA GLN A 76 0.31 -15.73 3.98
C GLN A 76 0.06 -16.59 2.72
N GLY A 77 -0.68 -16.07 1.72
CA GLY A 77 -1.00 -16.78 0.48
C GLY A 77 -2.01 -17.92 0.63
N LYS A 78 -2.80 -17.94 1.71
CA LYS A 78 -3.80 -18.98 2.00
C LYS A 78 -5.15 -18.75 1.31
N VAL A 79 -5.42 -17.54 0.82
CA VAL A 79 -6.69 -17.15 0.18
C VAL A 79 -6.47 -17.01 -1.32
N ALA A 80 -7.34 -17.63 -2.13
CA ALA A 80 -7.36 -17.46 -3.59
C ALA A 80 -8.38 -16.42 -4.03
N VAL A 81 -9.56 -16.42 -3.39
CA VAL A 81 -10.69 -15.59 -3.80
C VAL A 81 -11.34 -14.98 -2.55
N LEU A 82 -11.67 -13.70 -2.63
CA LEU A 82 -12.53 -13.01 -1.68
C LEU A 82 -13.83 -12.63 -2.37
N ILE A 83 -14.97 -12.99 -1.79
CA ILE A 83 -16.31 -12.65 -2.30
C ILE A 83 -17.08 -11.86 -1.25
N THR A 84 -17.64 -10.72 -1.66
CA THR A 84 -18.57 -9.91 -0.84
C THR A 84 -19.88 -9.71 -1.58
N LYS A 85 -20.96 -9.36 -0.86
CA LYS A 85 -22.24 -9.02 -1.48
C LYS A 85 -22.12 -7.78 -2.37
N ASP A 86 -21.48 -6.74 -1.86
CA ASP A 86 -21.22 -5.47 -2.53
C ASP A 86 -19.92 -4.82 -1.98
N LEU A 87 -19.39 -3.82 -2.68
CA LEU A 87 -18.18 -3.07 -2.29
C LEU A 87 -18.31 -2.42 -0.92
N SER A 88 -19.53 -2.03 -0.51
CA SER A 88 -19.74 -1.39 0.79
C SER A 88 -19.49 -2.35 1.96
N ARG A 89 -19.55 -3.68 1.74
CA ARG A 89 -19.18 -4.69 2.75
C ARG A 89 -17.67 -4.68 2.98
N LEU A 90 -16.88 -4.48 1.94
CA LEU A 90 -15.43 -4.30 2.08
C LEU A 90 -15.14 -3.00 2.84
N GLY A 91 -15.69 -1.87 2.41
CA GLY A 91 -15.53 -0.58 3.09
C GLY A 91 -16.38 0.52 2.47
N ARG A 92 -16.62 1.60 3.23
CA ARG A 92 -17.31 2.81 2.75
C ARG A 92 -16.34 3.92 2.33
N ASN A 93 -15.07 3.79 2.70
CA ASN A 93 -14.02 4.71 2.30
C ASN A 93 -13.42 4.27 0.96
N TYR A 94 -13.75 4.97 -0.12
CA TYR A 94 -13.31 4.64 -1.48
C TYR A 94 -11.78 4.58 -1.62
N ILE A 95 -11.04 5.39 -0.85
CA ILE A 95 -9.58 5.43 -0.91
C ILE A 95 -9.00 4.12 -0.35
N GLU A 96 -9.50 3.68 0.80
CA GLU A 96 -9.05 2.46 1.46
C GLU A 96 -9.51 1.22 0.68
N VAL A 97 -10.76 1.20 0.18
CA VAL A 97 -11.25 0.13 -0.70
C VAL A 97 -10.36 0.02 -1.94
N GLY A 98 -10.07 1.14 -2.61
CA GLY A 98 -9.17 1.15 -3.77
C GLY A 98 -7.75 0.67 -3.43
N GLN A 99 -7.23 0.99 -2.24
CA GLN A 99 -5.93 0.48 -1.79
C GLN A 99 -5.92 -1.06 -1.70
N TYR A 100 -6.98 -1.66 -1.19
CA TYR A 100 -7.10 -3.11 -1.13
C TYR A 100 -7.30 -3.72 -2.53
N THR A 101 -8.27 -3.23 -3.30
CA THR A 101 -8.66 -3.83 -4.59
C THR A 101 -7.61 -3.64 -5.69
N GLU A 102 -6.91 -2.49 -5.71
CA GLU A 102 -5.98 -2.15 -6.78
C GLU A 102 -4.51 -2.43 -6.46
N MET A 103 -4.16 -2.61 -5.17
CA MET A 103 -2.77 -2.81 -4.77
C MET A 103 -2.55 -4.06 -3.93
N MET A 104 -3.30 -4.22 -2.83
CA MET A 104 -3.01 -5.27 -1.85
C MET A 104 -3.44 -6.64 -2.38
N PHE A 105 -4.69 -6.78 -2.84
CA PHE A 105 -5.21 -8.06 -3.35
C PHE A 105 -4.45 -8.54 -4.59
N PRO A 106 -4.15 -7.71 -5.61
CA PRO A 106 -3.29 -8.12 -6.71
C PRO A 106 -1.88 -8.55 -6.27
N ARG A 107 -1.28 -7.85 -5.29
CA ARG A 107 0.04 -8.21 -4.75
C ARG A 107 0.04 -9.57 -4.06
N TRP A 108 -1.07 -9.94 -3.41
CA TRP A 108 -1.23 -11.22 -2.73
C TRP A 108 -1.81 -12.32 -3.61
N ASP A 109 -2.02 -12.05 -4.91
CA ASP A 109 -2.64 -12.96 -5.87
C ASP A 109 -4.04 -13.41 -5.41
N VAL A 110 -4.84 -12.46 -4.92
CA VAL A 110 -6.22 -12.66 -4.47
C VAL A 110 -7.20 -12.04 -5.46
N ARG A 111 -8.08 -12.86 -6.05
CA ARG A 111 -9.21 -12.40 -6.85
C ARG A 111 -10.30 -11.84 -5.95
N TYR A 112 -10.79 -10.63 -6.23
CA TYR A 112 -11.89 -10.03 -5.49
C TYR A 112 -13.15 -9.90 -6.33
N ILE A 113 -14.31 -10.32 -5.75
CA ILE A 113 -15.63 -10.28 -6.39
C ILE A 113 -16.61 -9.58 -5.47
N ALA A 114 -17.33 -8.55 -5.99
CA ALA A 114 -18.48 -7.92 -5.34
C ALA A 114 -19.73 -8.14 -6.22
N ILE A 115 -20.62 -9.04 -5.74
CA ILE A 115 -21.69 -9.62 -6.57
C ILE A 115 -22.64 -8.56 -7.11
N ASN A 116 -23.20 -7.72 -6.23
CA ASN A 116 -24.22 -6.73 -6.60
C ASN A 116 -23.67 -5.58 -7.45
N ASP A 117 -22.37 -5.32 -7.34
CA ASP A 117 -21.68 -4.27 -8.11
C ASP A 117 -21.14 -4.78 -9.45
N ASN A 118 -21.37 -6.07 -9.77
CA ASN A 118 -20.79 -6.75 -10.94
C ASN A 118 -19.27 -6.55 -11.04
N TYR A 119 -18.60 -6.39 -9.90
CA TYR A 119 -17.16 -6.20 -9.86
C TYR A 119 -16.46 -7.54 -9.72
N ASP A 120 -15.48 -7.78 -10.60
CA ASP A 120 -14.59 -8.92 -10.55
C ASP A 120 -13.20 -8.48 -10.99
N SER A 121 -12.22 -8.58 -10.11
CA SER A 121 -10.85 -8.13 -10.38
C SER A 121 -10.18 -8.90 -11.53
N LEU A 122 -10.66 -10.10 -11.88
CA LEU A 122 -10.16 -10.88 -13.01
C LEU A 122 -10.56 -10.26 -14.37
N TYR A 123 -11.70 -9.58 -14.44
CA TYR A 123 -12.25 -9.00 -15.68
C TYR A 123 -12.25 -7.46 -15.65
N SER A 124 -11.35 -6.86 -14.87
CA SER A 124 -11.35 -5.42 -14.57
C SER A 124 -11.03 -4.48 -15.75
N GLU A 125 -10.72 -4.99 -16.94
CA GLU A 125 -10.44 -4.18 -18.15
C GLU A 125 -11.69 -3.52 -18.77
N GLY A 126 -12.69 -3.18 -18.01
CA GLY A 126 -13.93 -2.54 -18.48
C GLY A 126 -14.78 -1.99 -17.34
N ASN A 127 -14.25 -2.02 -16.14
CA ASN A 127 -15.01 -1.71 -14.93
C ASN A 127 -15.28 -0.21 -14.76
N GLU A 128 -16.49 0.10 -14.28
CA GLU A 128 -16.93 1.45 -13.87
C GLU A 128 -16.02 2.11 -12.83
N LEU A 129 -15.14 1.32 -12.17
CA LEU A 129 -14.12 1.82 -11.22
C LEU A 129 -12.85 2.35 -11.89
N ALA A 130 -12.66 2.21 -13.21
CA ALA A 130 -11.48 2.71 -13.90
C ALA A 130 -11.19 4.22 -13.66
N PRO A 131 -12.20 5.13 -13.58
CA PRO A 131 -11.97 6.53 -13.22
C PRO A 131 -11.41 6.70 -11.79
N PHE A 132 -11.83 5.84 -10.85
CA PHE A 132 -11.36 5.88 -9.45
C PHE A 132 -9.93 5.34 -9.33
N LYS A 133 -9.53 4.40 -10.18
CA LYS A 133 -8.15 3.87 -10.24
C LYS A 133 -7.13 4.99 -10.51
N ASN A 134 -7.41 5.87 -11.48
CA ASN A 134 -6.54 6.99 -11.80
C ASN A 134 -6.47 8.00 -10.65
N LEU A 135 -7.61 8.34 -10.06
CA LEU A 135 -7.69 9.24 -8.90
C LEU A 135 -6.94 8.66 -7.69
N PHE A 136 -7.08 7.37 -7.45
CA PHE A 136 -6.39 6.66 -6.37
C PHE A 136 -4.87 6.66 -6.58
N ASN A 137 -4.40 6.33 -7.78
CA ASN A 137 -2.98 6.33 -8.10
C ASN A 137 -2.36 7.72 -7.91
N GLU A 138 -3.06 8.78 -8.32
CA GLU A 138 -2.60 10.16 -8.11
C GLU A 138 -2.56 10.53 -6.64
N TRP A 139 -3.59 10.18 -5.87
CA TRP A 139 -3.62 10.41 -4.43
C TRP A 139 -2.51 9.67 -3.70
N TYR A 140 -2.29 8.40 -4.02
CA TYR A 140 -1.24 7.56 -3.42
C TYR A 140 0.15 8.14 -3.68
N ALA A 141 0.41 8.56 -4.92
CA ALA A 141 1.66 9.22 -5.27
C ALA A 141 1.88 10.51 -4.46
N ARG A 142 0.83 11.33 -4.27
CA ARG A 142 0.87 12.54 -3.46
C ARG A 142 1.09 12.24 -1.97
N ASP A 143 0.39 11.26 -1.41
CA ASP A 143 0.51 10.87 0.01
C ASP A 143 1.91 10.31 0.31
N THR A 144 2.39 9.41 -0.54
CA THR A 144 3.76 8.87 -0.45
C THR A 144 4.81 9.98 -0.51
N SER A 145 4.65 10.94 -1.45
CA SER A 145 5.54 12.09 -1.56
C SER A 145 5.52 12.97 -0.30
N LYS A 146 4.34 13.20 0.33
CA LYS A 146 4.24 13.93 1.60
C LYS A 146 4.95 13.20 2.73
N LYS A 147 4.77 11.88 2.86
CA LYS A 147 5.44 11.06 3.88
C LYS A 147 6.96 11.08 3.72
N ILE A 148 7.47 10.92 2.49
CA ILE A 148 8.90 11.00 2.21
C ILE A 148 9.44 12.39 2.58
N ARG A 149 8.79 13.49 2.17
CA ARG A 149 9.21 14.85 2.51
C ARG A 149 9.22 15.09 4.02
N ALA A 150 8.23 14.58 4.75
CA ALA A 150 8.18 14.70 6.21
C ALA A 150 9.37 13.99 6.88
N VAL A 151 9.71 12.77 6.43
CA VAL A 151 10.87 12.03 6.93
C VAL A 151 12.19 12.75 6.58
N VAL A 152 12.33 13.24 5.34
CA VAL A 152 13.51 14.01 4.90
C VAL A 152 13.66 15.27 5.73
N LYS A 153 12.56 16.02 5.95
CA LYS A 153 12.56 17.22 6.77
C LYS A 153 12.97 16.93 8.22
N ALA A 154 12.36 15.93 8.84
CA ALA A 154 12.67 15.54 10.22
C ALA A 154 14.15 15.10 10.38
N LYS A 155 14.72 14.42 9.38
CA LYS A 155 16.15 14.09 9.37
C LYS A 155 17.02 15.34 9.23
N ALA A 156 16.66 16.24 8.32
CA ALA A 156 17.40 17.49 8.13
C ALA A 156 17.39 18.37 9.39
N GLU A 157 16.25 18.46 10.10
CA GLU A 157 16.12 19.17 11.36
C GLU A 157 16.98 18.59 12.48
N ARG A 158 17.28 17.29 12.45
CA ARG A 158 18.23 16.63 13.36
C ARG A 158 19.68 16.70 12.89
N GLY A 159 19.96 17.38 11.78
CA GLY A 159 21.30 17.43 11.18
C GLY A 159 21.73 16.14 10.49
N GLU A 160 20.82 15.16 10.34
CA GLU A 160 21.10 13.91 9.66
C GLU A 160 21.09 14.09 8.14
N ARG A 161 22.10 13.58 7.49
CA ARG A 161 22.16 13.61 6.04
C ARG A 161 21.21 12.59 5.40
N VAL A 162 20.48 13.01 4.36
CA VAL A 162 19.55 12.17 3.60
C VAL A 162 20.16 11.62 2.31
N GLY A 163 21.25 12.23 1.80
CA GLY A 163 21.89 11.80 0.54
C GLY A 163 22.73 10.53 0.69
N THR A 164 22.71 9.67 -0.33
CA THR A 164 23.50 8.41 -0.36
C THR A 164 24.96 8.63 -0.75
N VAL A 165 25.24 9.60 -1.63
CA VAL A 165 26.58 9.90 -2.13
C VAL A 165 27.24 10.97 -1.28
N VAL A 166 28.43 10.69 -0.76
CA VAL A 166 29.20 11.68 0.00
C VAL A 166 29.80 12.74 -0.95
N PRO A 167 29.60 14.06 -0.70
CA PRO A 167 30.19 15.09 -1.52
C PRO A 167 31.71 15.06 -1.40
N TYR A 168 32.41 15.48 -2.46
CA TYR A 168 33.82 15.67 -2.45
C TYR A 168 34.22 16.70 -1.37
N GLY A 169 35.30 16.45 -0.61
CA GLY A 169 35.66 17.22 0.56
C GLY A 169 35.18 16.69 1.90
N TYR A 170 34.29 15.66 1.86
CA TYR A 170 33.78 15.03 3.08
C TYR A 170 33.96 13.51 3.05
N ARG A 171 33.87 12.87 4.23
CA ARG A 171 33.84 11.43 4.43
C ARG A 171 32.74 11.06 5.42
N LYS A 172 32.29 9.80 5.38
CA LYS A 172 31.30 9.30 6.35
C LYS A 172 31.95 9.25 7.73
N ASP A 173 31.17 9.65 8.73
CA ASP A 173 31.53 9.43 10.12
C ASP A 173 31.37 7.92 10.43
N PRO A 174 32.44 7.25 10.94
CA PRO A 174 32.32 5.83 11.27
C PRO A 174 31.44 5.57 12.50
N ASP A 175 31.35 6.54 13.41
CA ASP A 175 30.65 6.38 14.71
C ASP A 175 29.22 6.85 14.69
N VAL A 176 28.92 7.84 13.83
CA VAL A 176 27.57 8.46 13.79
C VAL A 176 26.96 8.32 12.41
N LYS A 177 25.91 7.47 12.31
CA LYS A 177 25.19 7.24 11.07
C LYS A 177 24.51 8.52 10.56
N GLY A 178 24.81 8.88 9.32
CA GLY A 178 24.22 10.07 8.67
C GLY A 178 24.99 11.35 8.89
N HIS A 179 26.07 11.33 9.67
CA HIS A 179 27.00 12.44 9.89
C HIS A 179 28.15 12.40 8.87
N LEU A 180 28.70 13.57 8.52
CA LEU A 180 29.84 13.72 7.65
C LEU A 180 30.94 14.44 8.39
N LEU A 181 32.17 13.92 8.24
CA LEU A 181 33.40 14.56 8.67
C LEU A 181 34.09 15.23 7.48
N VAL A 182 34.77 16.33 7.73
CA VAL A 182 35.62 16.94 6.72
C VAL A 182 36.75 15.96 6.36
N ASN A 183 37.02 15.77 5.08
CA ASN A 183 38.15 15.01 4.59
C ASN A 183 39.29 16.00 4.32
N GLU A 184 40.28 16.06 5.22
CA GLU A 184 41.34 17.04 5.16
C GLU A 184 42.25 16.87 3.93
N ASP A 185 42.27 15.71 3.29
CA ASP A 185 43.04 15.49 2.05
C ASP A 185 42.41 16.23 0.85
N THR A 186 41.06 16.34 0.85
CA THR A 186 40.30 16.89 -0.28
C THR A 186 39.65 18.25 0.02
N ALA A 187 39.51 18.60 1.29
CA ALA A 187 38.88 19.87 1.71
C ALA A 187 39.61 21.12 1.19
N PRO A 188 40.99 21.17 1.08
CA PRO A 188 41.68 22.32 0.53
C PRO A 188 41.26 22.65 -0.89
N VAL A 189 41.02 21.64 -1.73
CA VAL A 189 40.51 21.81 -3.11
C VAL A 189 39.15 22.44 -3.12
N VAL A 190 38.24 21.98 -2.24
CA VAL A 190 36.89 22.55 -2.13
C VAL A 190 36.96 24.00 -1.69
N ARG A 191 37.79 24.33 -0.67
CA ARG A 191 37.94 25.70 -0.19
C ARG A 191 38.50 26.62 -1.30
N LEU A 192 39.46 26.13 -2.10
CA LEU A 192 39.99 26.87 -3.24
C LEU A 192 38.91 27.12 -4.31
N ILE A 193 38.06 26.11 -4.64
CA ILE A 193 36.98 26.28 -5.58
C ILE A 193 36.01 27.38 -5.12
N PHE A 194 35.64 27.36 -3.82
CA PHE A 194 34.74 28.39 -3.27
C PHE A 194 35.39 29.79 -3.26
N SER A 195 36.69 29.93 -2.98
CA SER A 195 37.37 31.23 -3.03
C SER A 195 37.41 31.80 -4.46
N LEU A 196 37.73 30.96 -5.45
CA LEU A 196 37.71 31.33 -6.86
C LEU A 196 36.30 31.73 -7.34
N CYS A 197 35.28 31.05 -6.85
CA CYS A 197 33.90 31.40 -7.14
C CYS A 197 33.53 32.76 -6.52
N ALA A 198 33.95 33.04 -5.28
CA ALA A 198 33.76 34.33 -4.61
C ALA A 198 34.47 35.48 -5.33
N GLU A 199 35.59 35.20 -6.00
CA GLU A 199 36.31 36.15 -6.87
C GLU A 199 35.57 36.40 -8.21
N GLY A 200 34.41 35.76 -8.44
CA GLY A 200 33.59 35.92 -9.66
C GLY A 200 34.01 35.03 -10.84
N LYS A 201 34.89 34.02 -10.62
CA LYS A 201 35.25 33.08 -11.68
C LYS A 201 34.13 32.09 -11.91
N GLY A 202 33.74 31.89 -13.16
CA GLY A 202 32.66 30.95 -13.55
C GLY A 202 33.11 29.48 -13.42
N PRO A 203 32.16 28.52 -13.26
CA PRO A 203 32.44 27.10 -13.03
C PRO A 203 33.37 26.47 -14.11
N LYS A 204 33.20 26.85 -15.38
CA LYS A 204 34.04 26.36 -16.49
C LYS A 204 35.49 26.81 -16.37
N VAL A 205 35.71 28.08 -15.95
CA VAL A 205 37.07 28.63 -15.74
C VAL A 205 37.76 27.92 -14.60
N ILE A 206 37.00 27.72 -13.49
CA ILE A 206 37.53 26.99 -12.31
C ILE A 206 37.87 25.55 -12.67
N ALA A 207 36.99 24.84 -13.39
CA ALA A 207 37.26 23.46 -13.80
C ALA A 207 38.54 23.33 -14.65
N ASN A 208 38.79 24.26 -15.58
CA ASN A 208 40.00 24.26 -16.40
C ASN A 208 41.29 24.54 -15.61
N MET A 209 41.23 25.04 -14.37
CA MET A 209 42.39 25.25 -13.51
C MET A 209 42.84 23.95 -12.80
N PHE A 210 42.03 22.91 -12.84
CA PHE A 210 42.31 21.63 -12.18
C PHE A 210 42.61 20.50 -13.19
N ILE A 211 42.70 20.81 -14.47
CA ILE A 211 43.12 19.90 -15.55
C ILE A 211 44.57 20.16 -15.88
#